data_caf6de920249a33ad98572d09e09dd1c
#
_entry.id   caf6de920249a33ad98572d09e09dd1c
#
_cell.length_a   1.000
_cell.length_b   1.000
_cell.length_c   1.000
_cell.angle_alpha   90.00
_cell.angle_beta   90.00
_cell.angle_gamma   90.00
#
_symmetry.space_group_name_H-M   'P 1'
#
loop_
_entity.id
_entity.type
_entity.pdbx_description
1 polymer ?
#
loop_
_entity_poly.entity_id
_entity_poly.type
_entity_poly.pdbx_seq_one_letter_code
_entity_poly.pdbx_strand_id
1 'polypeptide(L)'
;YGWNYILVKDGNDLEEIDNAINKAKSQQGPTIIEVKTVIGFGSPNKAGSNGVHGAPLGEDERKLTFEAYGLDPEQRFNVPDEVYEIFQTSMLKRANENEDAWKAKLEEYSKEYPELAEEFKLAISGKLPQGYEKELPKYDLDHKGASRADSGEIIQKLSQTVPSFFGGSADLAGSNKSNVKEAKDYDKETPEGK
;
A
#
# COMPACT_ATOMS: atom_id res chain seq x y z
N TYR A 1 -15.80 -19.86 -5.49
CA TYR A 1 -14.33 -19.78 -5.59
C TYR A 1 -13.60 -20.52 -4.44
N GLY A 2 -14.33 -21.11 -3.49
CA GLY A 2 -13.72 -21.82 -2.36
C GLY A 2 -13.18 -20.91 -1.24
N TRP A 3 -13.57 -19.66 -1.20
CA TRP A 3 -13.22 -18.74 -0.12
C TRP A 3 -14.13 -18.95 1.10
N ASN A 4 -13.58 -18.74 2.28
CA ASN A 4 -14.37 -18.62 3.50
C ASN A 4 -15.08 -17.26 3.53
N TYR A 5 -16.24 -17.21 4.14
CA TYR A 5 -17.02 -15.97 4.28
C TYR A 5 -17.44 -15.77 5.73
N ILE A 6 -17.25 -14.56 6.23
CA ILE A 6 -17.69 -14.14 7.56
C ILE A 6 -18.42 -12.80 7.44
N LEU A 7 -19.58 -12.69 8.05
CA LEU A 7 -20.35 -11.45 8.12
C LEU A 7 -20.22 -10.84 9.51
N VAL A 8 -19.79 -9.57 9.56
CA VAL A 8 -19.89 -8.67 10.72
C VAL A 8 -21.09 -7.76 10.47
N LYS A 9 -22.09 -7.82 11.34
CA LYS A 9 -23.37 -7.13 11.13
C LYS A 9 -23.32 -5.66 11.50
N ASP A 10 -22.48 -5.29 12.47
CA ASP A 10 -22.27 -3.91 12.89
C ASP A 10 -20.76 -3.58 12.88
N GLY A 11 -20.37 -2.70 11.98
CA GLY A 11 -18.98 -2.21 11.88
C GLY A 11 -18.51 -1.35 13.05
N ASN A 12 -19.38 -1.07 14.02
CA ASN A 12 -19.04 -0.38 15.26
C ASN A 12 -18.90 -1.35 16.45
N ASP A 13 -19.22 -2.63 16.25
CA ASP A 13 -19.01 -3.68 17.24
C ASP A 13 -17.59 -4.24 17.10
N LEU A 14 -16.68 -3.69 17.93
CA LEU A 14 -15.25 -4.07 17.91
C LEU A 14 -15.03 -5.53 18.33
N GLU A 15 -15.89 -6.09 19.19
CA GLU A 15 -15.81 -7.49 19.60
C GLU A 15 -16.19 -8.42 18.44
N GLU A 16 -17.25 -8.10 17.70
CA GLU A 16 -17.66 -8.88 16.51
C GLU A 16 -16.56 -8.84 15.44
N ILE A 17 -15.91 -7.68 15.23
CA ILE A 17 -14.80 -7.52 14.31
C ILE A 17 -13.58 -8.37 14.74
N ASP A 18 -13.17 -8.30 16.01
CA ASP A 18 -12.03 -9.06 16.52
C ASP A 18 -12.29 -10.57 16.41
N ASN A 19 -13.46 -11.03 16.77
CA ASN A 19 -13.88 -12.41 16.62
C ASN A 19 -13.84 -12.88 15.16
N ALA A 20 -14.28 -12.04 14.22
CA ALA A 20 -14.24 -12.33 12.79
C ALA A 20 -12.80 -12.48 12.29
N ILE A 21 -11.89 -11.58 12.72
CA ILE A 21 -10.46 -11.63 12.36
C ILE A 21 -9.81 -12.89 12.94
N ASN A 22 -10.04 -13.19 14.20
CA ASN A 22 -9.46 -14.37 14.85
C ASN A 22 -9.96 -15.68 14.22
N LYS A 23 -11.26 -15.74 13.85
CA LYS A 23 -11.83 -16.84 13.09
C LYS A 23 -11.16 -16.98 11.72
N ALA A 24 -10.98 -15.88 10.99
CA ALA A 24 -10.33 -15.89 9.69
C ALA A 24 -8.88 -16.43 9.77
N LYS A 25 -8.12 -16.03 10.79
CA LYS A 25 -6.75 -16.51 11.02
C LYS A 25 -6.68 -18.01 11.30
N SER A 26 -7.72 -18.62 11.83
CA SER A 26 -7.78 -20.05 12.15
C SER A 26 -8.27 -20.93 11.00
N GLN A 27 -8.77 -20.34 9.91
CA GLN A 27 -9.31 -21.06 8.76
C GLN A 27 -8.23 -21.36 7.71
N GLN A 28 -8.43 -22.44 6.97
CA GLN A 28 -7.61 -22.76 5.81
C GLN A 28 -8.13 -21.99 4.58
N GLY A 29 -7.20 -21.48 3.75
CA GLY A 29 -7.51 -20.76 2.52
C GLY A 29 -7.89 -19.29 2.74
N PRO A 30 -8.20 -18.57 1.67
CA PRO A 30 -8.54 -17.16 1.74
C PRO A 30 -9.91 -16.95 2.40
N THR A 31 -10.02 -15.88 3.17
CA THR A 31 -11.26 -15.51 3.88
C THR A 31 -11.64 -14.08 3.54
N ILE A 32 -12.89 -13.85 3.15
CA ILE A 32 -13.48 -12.53 3.03
C ILE A 32 -14.35 -12.24 4.25
N ILE A 33 -14.13 -11.08 4.86
CA ILE A 33 -14.94 -10.57 5.97
C ILE A 33 -15.76 -9.40 5.44
N GLU A 34 -17.09 -9.57 5.39
CA GLU A 34 -18.01 -8.49 5.04
C GLU A 34 -18.40 -7.74 6.31
N VAL A 35 -18.07 -6.44 6.38
CA VAL A 35 -18.43 -5.59 7.53
C VAL A 35 -19.51 -4.61 7.10
N LYS A 36 -20.66 -4.65 7.75
CA LYS A 36 -21.77 -3.70 7.47
C LYS A 36 -21.50 -2.39 8.17
N THR A 37 -21.47 -1.31 7.41
CA THR A 37 -21.28 0.05 7.91
C THR A 37 -22.34 0.99 7.36
N VAL A 38 -22.50 2.13 8.02
CA VAL A 38 -23.37 3.22 7.56
C VAL A 38 -22.51 4.43 7.27
N ILE A 39 -22.55 4.93 6.04
CA ILE A 39 -21.81 6.15 5.65
C ILE A 39 -22.26 7.33 6.52
N GLY A 40 -21.32 8.10 7.05
CA GLY A 40 -21.61 9.23 7.94
C GLY A 40 -22.23 8.82 9.29
N PHE A 41 -21.91 7.61 9.77
CA PHE A 41 -22.35 7.14 11.08
C PHE A 41 -22.13 8.21 12.15
N GLY A 42 -23.13 8.40 13.03
CA GLY A 42 -23.11 9.41 14.08
C GLY A 42 -23.61 10.80 13.66
N SER A 43 -23.75 11.09 12.36
CA SER A 43 -24.36 12.33 11.89
C SER A 43 -25.90 12.25 11.99
N PRO A 44 -26.56 13.06 12.84
CA PRO A 44 -28.01 12.91 13.06
C PRO A 44 -28.88 13.14 11.83
N ASN A 45 -28.45 14.08 10.94
CA ASN A 45 -29.27 14.48 9.79
C ASN A 45 -28.74 13.95 8.45
N LYS A 46 -27.50 13.44 8.39
CA LYS A 46 -26.84 13.10 7.13
C LYS A 46 -26.39 11.64 7.03
N ALA A 47 -26.38 10.89 8.14
CA ALA A 47 -25.99 9.48 8.10
C ALA A 47 -26.86 8.68 7.10
N GLY A 48 -26.26 7.73 6.41
CA GLY A 48 -26.91 6.87 5.42
C GLY A 48 -27.26 7.56 4.10
N SER A 49 -26.85 8.82 3.90
CA SER A 49 -27.11 9.56 2.68
C SER A 49 -25.86 9.76 1.82
N ASN A 50 -26.06 9.96 0.51
CA ASN A 50 -24.96 10.32 -0.40
C ASN A 50 -24.39 11.73 -0.14
N GLY A 51 -25.08 12.56 0.63
CA GLY A 51 -24.66 13.93 0.96
C GLY A 51 -23.42 14.03 1.82
N VAL A 52 -22.94 12.92 2.37
CA VAL A 52 -21.66 12.86 3.12
C VAL A 52 -20.52 12.23 2.32
N HIS A 53 -20.78 11.76 1.10
CA HIS A 53 -19.77 11.16 0.25
C HIS A 53 -18.91 12.24 -0.44
N GLY A 54 -17.74 12.53 0.14
CA GLY A 54 -16.81 13.51 -0.42
C GLY A 54 -17.17 14.96 -0.18
N ALA A 55 -18.19 15.26 0.64
CA ALA A 55 -18.58 16.60 1.04
C ALA A 55 -18.41 16.82 2.55
N PRO A 56 -17.98 18.01 3.02
CA PRO A 56 -17.93 18.31 4.44
C PRO A 56 -19.33 18.32 5.06
N LEU A 57 -19.44 17.93 6.32
CA LEU A 57 -20.70 17.95 7.04
C LEU A 57 -21.30 19.36 7.19
N GLY A 58 -20.44 20.38 7.22
CA GLY A 58 -20.79 21.74 7.63
C GLY A 58 -20.68 21.90 9.15
N GLU A 59 -20.60 23.15 9.61
CA GLU A 59 -20.29 23.43 11.02
C GLU A 59 -21.38 22.94 11.97
N ASP A 60 -22.64 23.17 11.66
CA ASP A 60 -23.76 22.80 12.52
C ASP A 60 -23.87 21.27 12.64
N GLU A 61 -23.81 20.55 11.53
CA GLU A 61 -23.89 19.09 11.53
C GLU A 61 -22.66 18.46 12.19
N ARG A 62 -21.48 19.09 12.04
CA ARG A 62 -20.26 18.66 12.74
C ARG A 62 -20.45 18.70 14.26
N LYS A 63 -21.01 19.79 14.78
CA LYS A 63 -21.27 19.94 16.23
C LYS A 63 -22.22 18.85 16.73
N LEU A 64 -23.32 18.63 16.03
CA LEU A 64 -24.30 17.59 16.37
C LEU A 64 -23.66 16.18 16.32
N THR A 65 -22.77 15.94 15.37
CA THR A 65 -22.05 14.66 15.25
C THR A 65 -21.07 14.47 16.41
N PHE A 66 -20.37 15.52 16.84
CA PHE A 66 -19.49 15.46 18.02
C PHE A 66 -20.29 15.16 19.28
N GLU A 67 -21.43 15.82 19.47
CA GLU A 67 -22.34 15.53 20.58
C GLU A 67 -22.84 14.06 20.54
N ALA A 68 -23.19 13.55 19.36
CA ALA A 68 -23.60 12.15 19.19
C ALA A 68 -22.48 11.15 19.55
N TYR A 69 -21.22 11.52 19.37
CA TYR A 69 -20.06 10.74 19.80
C TYR A 69 -19.67 10.96 21.29
N GLY A 70 -20.36 11.84 22.00
CA GLY A 70 -20.00 12.21 23.37
C GLY A 70 -18.73 13.07 23.47
N LEU A 71 -18.36 13.75 22.38
CA LEU A 71 -17.20 14.65 22.30
C LEU A 71 -17.64 16.10 22.47
N ASP A 72 -16.72 16.96 22.93
CA ASP A 72 -16.97 18.40 23.04
C ASP A 72 -17.03 19.05 21.64
N PRO A 73 -18.19 19.59 21.22
CA PRO A 73 -18.37 20.17 19.90
C PRO A 73 -17.54 21.44 19.65
N GLU A 74 -17.04 22.10 20.69
CA GLU A 74 -16.20 23.30 20.55
C GLU A 74 -14.72 22.96 20.35
N GLN A 75 -14.31 21.74 20.65
CA GLN A 75 -12.94 21.27 20.41
C GLN A 75 -12.78 20.75 18.98
N ARG A 76 -11.59 20.97 18.42
CA ARG A 76 -11.21 20.46 17.09
C ARG A 76 -9.86 19.76 17.18
N PHE A 77 -9.74 18.64 16.47
CA PHE A 77 -8.50 17.84 16.45
C PHE A 77 -7.99 17.46 17.86
N ASN A 78 -8.92 17.34 18.81
CA ASN A 78 -8.58 16.91 20.16
C ASN A 78 -8.39 15.40 20.22
N VAL A 79 -7.21 14.98 20.66
CA VAL A 79 -6.89 13.57 20.93
C VAL A 79 -6.51 13.49 22.41
N PRO A 80 -7.25 12.73 23.23
CA PRO A 80 -6.92 12.56 24.65
C PRO A 80 -5.49 12.03 24.86
N ASP A 81 -4.82 12.48 25.93
CA ASP A 81 -3.45 12.07 26.23
C ASP A 81 -3.32 10.56 26.42
N GLU A 82 -4.34 9.91 26.98
CA GLU A 82 -4.39 8.45 27.15
C GLU A 82 -4.28 7.68 25.82
N VAL A 83 -4.77 8.26 24.72
CA VAL A 83 -4.64 7.65 23.39
C VAL A 83 -3.16 7.65 22.97
N TYR A 84 -2.46 8.77 23.15
CA TYR A 84 -1.01 8.83 22.88
C TYR A 84 -0.23 7.85 23.75
N GLU A 85 -0.54 7.75 25.04
CA GLU A 85 0.12 6.81 25.94
C GLU A 85 -0.09 5.35 25.53
N ILE A 86 -1.31 4.97 25.15
CA ILE A 86 -1.63 3.62 24.67
C ILE A 86 -0.83 3.31 23.41
N PHE A 87 -0.77 4.23 22.43
CA PHE A 87 0.00 4.03 21.22
C PHE A 87 1.50 3.93 21.47
N GLN A 88 2.05 4.77 22.36
CA GLN A 88 3.47 4.75 22.72
C GLN A 88 3.87 3.45 23.42
N THR A 89 3.08 3.01 24.40
CA THR A 89 3.42 1.88 25.24
C THR A 89 3.14 0.52 24.58
N SER A 90 2.20 0.46 23.64
CA SER A 90 1.82 -0.79 22.95
C SER A 90 2.36 -0.86 21.54
N MET A 91 1.89 0.01 20.65
CA MET A 91 2.23 -0.09 19.21
C MET A 91 3.67 0.36 18.93
N LEU A 92 4.06 1.55 19.40
CA LEU A 92 5.38 2.10 19.09
C LEU A 92 6.50 1.29 19.74
N LYS A 93 6.30 0.81 20.97
CA LYS A 93 7.28 -0.09 21.60
C LYS A 93 7.53 -1.32 20.75
N ARG A 94 6.46 -2.03 20.36
CA ARG A 94 6.57 -3.23 19.51
C ARG A 94 7.14 -2.90 18.12
N ALA A 95 6.75 -1.75 17.53
CA ALA A 95 7.27 -1.33 16.24
C ALA A 95 8.78 -1.06 16.30
N ASN A 96 9.26 -0.40 17.33
CA ASN A 96 10.68 -0.12 17.54
C ASN A 96 11.48 -1.42 17.76
N GLU A 97 10.98 -2.34 18.57
CA GLU A 97 11.61 -3.65 18.77
C GLU A 97 11.72 -4.44 17.45
N ASN A 98 10.68 -4.43 16.63
CA ASN A 98 10.70 -5.08 15.32
C ASN A 98 11.65 -4.38 14.34
N GLU A 99 11.69 -3.05 14.35
CA GLU A 99 12.60 -2.26 13.51
C GLU A 99 14.05 -2.52 13.88
N ASP A 100 14.38 -2.54 15.17
CA ASP A 100 15.73 -2.83 15.65
C ASP A 100 16.16 -4.26 15.30
N ALA A 101 15.26 -5.24 15.44
CA ALA A 101 15.53 -6.62 15.02
C ALA A 101 15.74 -6.72 13.50
N TRP A 102 14.98 -5.96 12.70
CA TRP A 102 15.17 -5.90 11.25
C TRP A 102 16.51 -5.26 10.88
N LYS A 103 16.88 -4.14 11.52
CA LYS A 103 18.17 -3.48 11.30
C LYS A 103 19.35 -4.41 11.61
N ALA A 104 19.27 -5.14 12.72
CA ALA A 104 20.30 -6.14 13.06
C ALA A 104 20.43 -7.22 11.98
N LYS A 105 19.32 -7.76 11.48
CA LYS A 105 19.33 -8.72 10.36
C LYS A 105 19.92 -8.13 9.09
N LEU A 106 19.61 -6.87 8.77
CA LEU A 106 20.18 -6.21 7.60
C LEU A 106 21.70 -6.01 7.73
N GLU A 107 22.20 -5.75 8.94
CA GLU A 107 23.63 -5.67 9.19
C GLU A 107 24.32 -7.04 8.98
N GLU A 108 23.76 -8.12 9.50
CA GLU A 108 24.26 -9.48 9.28
C GLU A 108 24.23 -9.84 7.78
N TYR A 109 23.12 -9.58 7.11
CA TYR A 109 22.96 -9.79 5.67
C TYR A 109 24.00 -9.00 4.87
N SER A 110 24.29 -7.74 5.27
CA SER A 110 25.27 -6.89 4.61
C SER A 110 26.71 -7.40 4.75
N LYS A 111 27.02 -8.16 5.81
CA LYS A 111 28.33 -8.79 5.98
C LYS A 111 28.46 -10.05 5.12
N GLU A 112 27.40 -10.84 5.03
CA GLU A 112 27.38 -12.10 4.28
C GLU A 112 27.23 -11.87 2.76
N TYR A 113 26.39 -10.90 2.37
CA TYR A 113 26.05 -10.60 0.98
C TYR A 113 26.20 -9.10 0.66
N PRO A 114 27.42 -8.54 0.68
CA PRO A 114 27.64 -7.08 0.59
C PRO A 114 27.08 -6.45 -0.69
N GLU A 115 27.25 -7.10 -1.84
CA GLU A 115 26.77 -6.57 -3.13
C GLU A 115 25.25 -6.53 -3.19
N LEU A 116 24.57 -7.61 -2.76
CA LEU A 116 23.10 -7.67 -2.72
C LEU A 116 22.52 -6.70 -1.70
N ALA A 117 23.22 -6.49 -0.57
CA ALA A 117 22.81 -5.53 0.43
C ALA A 117 22.89 -4.08 -0.07
N GLU A 118 23.92 -3.74 -0.83
CA GLU A 118 24.03 -2.41 -1.44
C GLU A 118 22.95 -2.20 -2.52
N GLU A 119 22.68 -3.20 -3.33
CA GLU A 119 21.57 -3.16 -4.30
C GLU A 119 20.22 -2.97 -3.60
N PHE A 120 19.97 -3.74 -2.54
CA PHE A 120 18.75 -3.62 -1.73
C PHE A 120 18.61 -2.23 -1.11
N LYS A 121 19.67 -1.72 -0.46
CA LYS A 121 19.68 -0.37 0.13
C LYS A 121 19.43 0.71 -0.90
N LEU A 122 20.04 0.58 -2.09
CA LEU A 122 19.81 1.50 -3.20
C LEU A 122 18.35 1.49 -3.62
N ALA A 123 17.78 0.30 -3.85
CA ALA A 123 16.39 0.13 -4.27
C ALA A 123 15.39 0.77 -3.30
N ILE A 124 15.52 0.49 -1.98
CA ILE A 124 14.62 1.05 -0.96
C ILE A 124 14.84 2.55 -0.69
N SER A 125 15.99 3.10 -1.08
CA SER A 125 16.27 4.55 -0.94
C SER A 125 15.54 5.43 -1.94
N GLY A 126 14.88 4.83 -2.96
CA GLY A 126 14.25 5.53 -4.08
C GLY A 126 15.26 6.19 -5.05
N LYS A 127 16.53 5.88 -4.92
CA LYS A 127 17.59 6.36 -5.83
C LYS A 127 17.79 5.37 -6.97
N LEU A 128 18.23 5.88 -8.10
CA LEU A 128 18.61 5.08 -9.26
C LEU A 128 20.11 4.75 -9.25
N PRO A 129 20.53 3.63 -9.85
CA PRO A 129 21.94 3.30 -10.03
C PRO A 129 22.69 4.40 -10.78
N GLN A 130 23.92 4.68 -10.39
CA GLN A 130 24.73 5.70 -11.07
C GLN A 130 25.01 5.30 -12.52
N GLY A 131 24.71 6.19 -13.44
CA GLY A 131 24.98 6.00 -14.86
C GLY A 131 23.94 5.17 -15.61
N TYR A 132 22.79 4.88 -15.01
CA TYR A 132 21.70 4.15 -15.67
C TYR A 132 21.27 4.79 -17.00
N GLU A 133 21.41 6.13 -17.10
CA GLU A 133 21.05 6.92 -18.27
C GLU A 133 21.99 6.75 -19.46
N LYS A 134 23.18 6.16 -19.30
CA LYS A 134 24.19 6.04 -20.36
C LYS A 134 23.73 5.11 -21.48
N GLU A 135 22.97 4.10 -21.14
CA GLU A 135 22.47 3.10 -22.07
C GLU A 135 21.10 3.45 -22.67
N LEU A 136 20.50 4.57 -22.26
CA LEU A 136 19.21 4.99 -22.78
C LEU A 136 19.33 5.42 -24.24
N PRO A 137 18.35 5.10 -25.10
CA PRO A 137 18.33 5.54 -26.46
C PRO A 137 18.31 7.07 -26.54
N LYS A 138 19.00 7.61 -27.55
CA LYS A 138 18.99 9.02 -27.88
C LYS A 138 18.30 9.24 -29.19
N TYR A 139 17.35 10.14 -29.22
CA TYR A 139 16.57 10.44 -30.40
C TYR A 139 16.93 11.84 -30.92
N ASP A 140 17.08 11.96 -32.23
CA ASP A 140 17.28 13.25 -32.89
C ASP A 140 15.95 14.03 -32.98
N LEU A 141 16.03 15.34 -33.24
CA LEU A 141 14.85 16.21 -33.29
C LEU A 141 13.87 15.87 -34.41
N ASP A 142 14.34 15.20 -35.45
CA ASP A 142 13.56 14.73 -36.60
C ASP A 142 13.10 13.27 -36.48
N HIS A 143 13.37 12.63 -35.34
CA HIS A 143 12.93 11.26 -35.08
C HIS A 143 11.40 11.11 -35.25
N LYS A 144 11.02 10.12 -36.07
CA LYS A 144 9.62 9.78 -36.36
C LYS A 144 9.35 8.39 -35.85
N GLY A 145 8.76 8.30 -34.69
CA GLY A 145 8.36 7.06 -34.06
C GLY A 145 7.03 7.15 -33.31
N ALA A 146 6.44 6.03 -33.02
CA ALA A 146 5.31 5.98 -32.08
C ALA A 146 5.87 5.98 -30.67
N SER A 147 5.43 6.91 -29.82
CA SER A 147 5.92 7.05 -28.43
C SER A 147 5.88 5.75 -27.62
N ARG A 148 4.90 4.86 -27.88
CA ARG A 148 4.85 3.53 -27.28
C ARG A 148 6.01 2.63 -27.69
N ALA A 149 6.53 2.78 -28.92
CA ALA A 149 7.68 2.01 -29.38
C ALA A 149 8.97 2.52 -28.74
N ASP A 150 9.11 3.84 -28.70
CA ASP A 150 10.24 4.52 -28.03
C ASP A 150 10.26 4.18 -26.55
N SER A 151 9.10 4.24 -25.87
CA SER A 151 8.94 3.82 -24.49
C SER A 151 9.33 2.34 -24.29
N GLY A 152 8.91 1.45 -25.20
CA GLY A 152 9.28 0.05 -25.16
C GLY A 152 10.78 -0.18 -25.27
N GLU A 153 11.50 0.59 -26.11
CA GLU A 153 12.95 0.54 -26.23
C GLU A 153 13.64 1.01 -24.93
N ILE A 154 13.15 2.09 -24.35
CA ILE A 154 13.64 2.61 -23.07
C ILE A 154 13.44 1.57 -21.96
N ILE A 155 12.27 0.94 -21.88
CA ILE A 155 11.96 -0.12 -20.90
C ILE A 155 12.97 -1.27 -20.98
N GLN A 156 13.33 -1.72 -22.20
CA GLN A 156 14.35 -2.77 -22.36
C GLN A 156 15.70 -2.36 -21.74
N LYS A 157 16.10 -1.10 -21.88
CA LYS A 157 17.36 -0.59 -21.32
C LYS A 157 17.29 -0.41 -19.82
N LEU A 158 16.20 0.17 -19.31
CA LEU A 158 16.00 0.33 -17.86
C LEU A 158 15.95 -1.02 -17.14
N SER A 159 15.34 -2.03 -17.71
CA SER A 159 15.28 -3.36 -17.09
C SER A 159 16.66 -4.04 -16.95
N GLN A 160 17.64 -3.62 -17.76
CA GLN A 160 19.01 -4.11 -17.69
C GLN A 160 19.90 -3.30 -16.74
N THR A 161 19.64 -2.00 -16.62
CA THR A 161 20.50 -1.06 -15.86
C THR A 161 19.97 -0.73 -14.47
N VAL A 162 18.68 -1.01 -14.21
CA VAL A 162 18.03 -0.77 -12.92
C VAL A 162 17.44 -2.09 -12.41
N PRO A 163 18.15 -2.82 -11.52
CA PRO A 163 17.70 -4.13 -11.03
C PRO A 163 16.29 -4.11 -10.39
N SER A 164 15.96 -3.03 -9.69
CA SER A 164 14.66 -2.82 -9.06
C SER A 164 13.54 -2.35 -10.02
N PHE A 165 13.84 -2.24 -11.33
CA PHE A 165 12.83 -1.87 -12.32
C PHE A 165 11.83 -3.02 -12.51
N PHE A 166 10.59 -2.79 -12.12
CA PHE A 166 9.52 -3.78 -12.13
C PHE A 166 8.23 -3.13 -12.62
N GLY A 167 7.47 -3.82 -13.43
CA GLY A 167 6.20 -3.30 -13.92
C GLY A 167 5.54 -4.21 -14.93
N GLY A 168 4.44 -3.75 -15.52
CA GLY A 168 3.70 -4.50 -16.51
C GLY A 168 2.41 -3.83 -16.95
N SER A 169 1.71 -4.50 -17.81
CA SER A 169 0.33 -4.20 -18.19
C SER A 169 -0.46 -5.49 -18.15
N ALA A 170 -1.78 -5.39 -17.98
CA ALA A 170 -2.65 -6.57 -18.05
C ALA A 170 -2.66 -7.15 -19.48
N ASP A 171 -3.81 -7.19 -20.15
CA ASP A 171 -3.98 -7.76 -21.48
C ASP A 171 -3.35 -6.92 -22.64
N LEU A 172 -2.98 -5.67 -22.37
CA LEU A 172 -2.43 -4.75 -23.36
C LEU A 172 -0.89 -4.68 -23.40
N ALA A 173 -0.17 -5.53 -22.67
CA ALA A 173 1.29 -5.51 -22.60
C ALA A 173 1.97 -5.50 -23.97
N GLY A 174 1.52 -6.34 -24.92
CA GLY A 174 2.02 -6.36 -26.28
C GLY A 174 1.75 -5.09 -27.09
N SER A 175 0.58 -4.45 -26.88
CA SER A 175 0.21 -3.20 -27.53
C SER A 175 0.97 -2.01 -26.95
N ASN A 176 1.14 -1.96 -25.63
CA ASN A 176 1.85 -0.90 -24.91
C ASN A 176 3.38 -1.04 -25.01
N LYS A 177 3.87 -2.20 -25.51
CA LYS A 177 5.31 -2.52 -25.56
C LYS A 177 5.98 -2.53 -24.17
N SER A 178 5.21 -2.90 -23.13
CA SER A 178 5.69 -2.93 -21.74
C SER A 178 6.37 -4.26 -21.36
N ASN A 179 6.33 -5.28 -22.21
CA ASN A 179 7.04 -6.52 -21.96
C ASN A 179 8.55 -6.35 -22.07
N VAL A 180 9.28 -6.84 -21.09
CA VAL A 180 10.74 -6.99 -21.16
C VAL A 180 11.06 -8.29 -21.88
N LYS A 181 11.89 -8.20 -22.94
CA LYS A 181 12.31 -9.38 -23.71
C LYS A 181 13.06 -10.35 -22.79
N GLU A 182 12.77 -11.63 -22.94
CA GLU A 182 13.42 -12.72 -22.18
C GLU A 182 13.14 -12.71 -20.66
N ALA A 183 12.43 -11.71 -20.13
CA ALA A 183 11.95 -11.77 -18.76
C ALA A 183 10.78 -12.76 -18.66
N LYS A 184 10.73 -13.47 -17.53
CA LYS A 184 9.58 -14.28 -17.15
C LYS A 184 8.58 -13.41 -16.37
N ASP A 185 7.34 -13.86 -16.32
CA ASP A 185 6.37 -13.26 -15.41
C ASP A 185 6.79 -13.51 -13.95
N TYR A 186 6.62 -12.50 -13.11
CA TYR A 186 6.85 -12.65 -11.68
C TYR A 186 5.74 -13.49 -11.06
N ASP A 187 6.09 -14.65 -10.54
CA ASP A 187 5.19 -15.52 -9.82
C ASP A 187 5.93 -16.34 -8.73
N LYS A 188 5.23 -17.24 -8.07
CA LYS A 188 5.79 -18.09 -7.04
C LYS A 188 6.95 -18.98 -7.54
N GLU A 189 6.89 -19.44 -8.80
CA GLU A 189 7.86 -20.35 -9.41
C GLU A 189 9.01 -19.59 -10.07
N THR A 190 8.79 -18.30 -10.39
CA THR A 190 9.74 -17.40 -11.07
C THR A 190 9.87 -16.06 -10.33
N PRO A 191 10.39 -16.05 -9.09
CA PRO A 191 10.53 -14.83 -8.28
C PRO A 191 11.54 -13.82 -8.85
N GLU A 192 12.34 -14.23 -9.84
CA GLU A 192 13.23 -13.35 -10.62
C GLU A 192 12.52 -12.68 -11.80
N GLY A 193 11.24 -12.94 -12.02
CA GLY A 193 10.43 -12.35 -13.11
C GLY A 193 10.27 -10.83 -12.95
N LYS A 194 9.98 -10.14 -14.06
CA LYS A 194 9.82 -8.69 -14.12
C LYS A 194 8.56 -8.29 -14.87
#